data_75cfc58a7770e7a81ee23fc7bd064ffa
#
_entry.id   75cfc58a7770e7a81ee23fc7bd064ffa
#
_cell.length_a   1.000
_cell.length_b   1.000
_cell.length_c   1.000
_cell.angle_alpha   90.00
_cell.angle_beta   90.00
_cell.angle_gamma   90.00
#
_symmetry.space_group_name_H-M   'P 1'
#
loop_
_entity.id
_entity.type
_entity.pdbx_description
1 polymer ?
#
loop_
_entity_poly.entity_id
_entity_poly.type
_entity_poly.pdbx_seq_one_letter_code
_entity_poly.pdbx_strand_id
1 'polypeptide(L)'
;MDRHVPFDALHNFRDLGGYRTADGRRIRPGVLYRSDSLGKLTVDTPDWSRFRALGIRTVIDLRYPWEIERQGRVPADDSYAYVNLSIEHRPYNQAALAPEIDPGPYLAERYLQVAEDGRKEIREALDRIADASPTAPLVFHCASGKDRTGELAALVLTLLGVDEQTIVEDFSLTELASAALLADWKARNNGESPTWLGFGRAPASVMRGFLGLLKERYGSVEGYVTQALGMDALDLATKLRDNLLEPQPTTHPHLAYRRATPADAETLVRLRDSVALWMLARDIDQWKPAEKDATHFRTRMKEGEVWLAHADGHLAGAYELWWSDEAAWGPRPADAGYIHRLMTTPHLAPPGAGQALLTHAESRITAAALPHARLDCLSTNPRLRTYYETAGYTVVGEQPAKKDGSGSPYAVTLLEKRLP
;
A
#
# COMPACT_ATOMS: atom_id res chain seq x y z
N MET A 1 8.13 6.26 -11.23
CA MET A 1 9.49 6.43 -10.69
C MET A 1 10.23 5.16 -11.02
N ASP A 2 11.35 5.25 -11.71
CA ASP A 2 12.19 4.08 -11.96
C ASP A 2 12.87 3.69 -10.64
N ARG A 3 12.55 2.50 -10.11
CA ARG A 3 13.12 2.00 -8.85
C ARG A 3 14.41 1.24 -9.05
N HIS A 4 14.70 0.87 -10.28
CA HIS A 4 15.91 0.16 -10.62
C HIS A 4 17.11 1.08 -10.42
N VAL A 5 18.08 0.62 -9.63
CA VAL A 5 19.38 1.28 -9.49
C VAL A 5 20.34 0.60 -10.45
N PRO A 6 20.79 1.26 -11.51
CA PRO A 6 21.58 0.62 -12.56
C PRO A 6 22.99 0.30 -12.05
N PHE A 7 23.38 -0.99 -12.20
CA PHE A 7 24.73 -1.52 -12.00
C PHE A 7 25.12 -2.32 -13.23
N ASP A 8 26.38 -2.46 -13.48
CA ASP A 8 26.90 -3.29 -14.57
C ASP A 8 26.84 -4.79 -14.22
N ALA A 9 27.18 -5.14 -12.95
CA ALA A 9 27.21 -6.51 -12.47
C ALA A 9 25.93 -6.99 -11.79
N LEU A 10 25.10 -6.06 -11.22
CA LEU A 10 23.87 -6.40 -10.52
C LEU A 10 22.67 -6.13 -11.43
N HIS A 11 21.79 -7.11 -11.55
CA HIS A 11 20.69 -7.04 -12.53
C HIS A 11 19.33 -6.81 -11.90
N ASN A 12 19.20 -7.07 -10.59
CA ASN A 12 17.92 -7.02 -9.87
C ASN A 12 17.97 -6.09 -8.64
N PHE A 13 18.89 -5.11 -8.66
CA PHE A 13 19.02 -4.14 -7.58
C PHE A 13 17.96 -3.04 -7.73
N ARG A 14 17.15 -2.84 -6.69
CA ARG A 14 16.14 -1.78 -6.68
C ARG A 14 15.81 -1.26 -5.28
N ASP A 15 15.33 -0.01 -5.26
CA ASP A 15 14.79 0.64 -4.08
C ASP A 15 13.32 0.23 -3.87
N LEU A 16 12.94 -0.13 -2.66
CA LEU A 16 11.55 -0.38 -2.27
C LEU A 16 10.79 0.91 -1.93
N GLY A 17 11.44 2.06 -2.01
CA GLY A 17 10.82 3.36 -1.80
C GLY A 17 9.77 3.74 -2.82
N GLY A 18 8.90 4.66 -2.44
CA GLY A 18 7.86 5.24 -3.30
C GLY A 18 6.57 4.42 -3.42
N TYR A 19 6.50 3.18 -2.92
CA TYR A 19 5.23 2.45 -2.83
C TYR A 19 4.29 3.15 -1.85
N ARG A 20 3.00 3.21 -2.21
CA ARG A 20 1.95 3.77 -1.35
C ARG A 20 1.39 2.71 -0.42
N THR A 21 1.10 3.11 0.78
CA THR A 21 0.41 2.31 1.79
C THR A 21 -1.08 2.64 1.82
N ALA A 22 -1.88 1.79 2.46
CA ALA A 22 -3.32 1.98 2.56
C ALA A 22 -3.74 3.28 3.26
N ASP A 23 -2.90 3.82 4.17
CA ASP A 23 -3.10 5.11 4.82
C ASP A 23 -2.59 6.31 4.00
N GLY A 24 -2.13 6.08 2.76
CA GLY A 24 -1.73 7.10 1.80
C GLY A 24 -0.29 7.58 1.93
N ARG A 25 0.45 7.16 2.95
CA ARG A 25 1.90 7.44 3.07
C ARG A 25 2.68 6.72 1.97
N ARG A 26 3.95 7.06 1.84
CA ARG A 26 4.87 6.37 0.93
C ARG A 26 6.04 5.79 1.72
N ILE A 27 6.57 4.68 1.22
CA ILE A 27 7.85 4.18 1.69
C ILE A 27 8.92 5.20 1.29
N ARG A 28 9.78 5.59 2.24
CA ARG A 28 10.88 6.55 2.01
C ARG A 28 11.83 6.00 0.95
N PRO A 29 12.13 6.75 -0.12
CA PRO A 29 13.19 6.37 -1.06
C PRO A 29 14.55 6.35 -0.38
N GLY A 30 15.44 5.49 -0.86
CA GLY A 30 16.83 5.47 -0.39
C GLY A 30 17.04 4.82 0.97
N VAL A 31 16.06 4.12 1.53
CA VAL A 31 16.16 3.51 2.86
C VAL A 31 16.21 1.98 2.81
N LEU A 32 15.41 1.36 1.98
CA LEU A 32 15.31 -0.09 1.89
C LEU A 32 15.50 -0.58 0.47
N TYR A 33 16.50 -1.41 0.27
CA TYR A 33 16.86 -1.95 -1.04
C TYR A 33 16.77 -3.48 -1.07
N ARG A 34 16.52 -4.02 -2.23
CA ARG A 34 16.65 -5.45 -2.52
C ARG A 34 17.54 -5.69 -3.74
N SER A 35 18.23 -6.84 -3.79
CA SER A 35 19.17 -7.13 -4.86
C SER A 35 19.30 -8.63 -5.16
N ASP A 36 19.89 -8.94 -6.31
CA ASP A 36 20.62 -10.19 -6.56
C ASP A 36 21.98 -10.19 -5.82
N SER A 37 22.79 -11.21 -6.03
CA SER A 37 24.00 -11.44 -5.23
C SER A 37 25.00 -10.28 -5.26
N LEU A 38 25.19 -9.63 -4.11
CA LEU A 38 26.20 -8.60 -3.90
C LEU A 38 27.65 -9.14 -3.93
N GLY A 39 27.82 -10.46 -3.93
CA GLY A 39 29.12 -11.07 -4.17
C GLY A 39 29.72 -10.84 -5.56
N LYS A 40 28.95 -10.25 -6.50
CA LYS A 40 29.43 -9.82 -7.81
C LYS A 40 30.17 -8.48 -7.77
N LEU A 41 30.01 -7.70 -6.69
CA LEU A 41 30.69 -6.41 -6.55
C LEU A 41 32.19 -6.64 -6.31
N THR A 42 33.00 -5.84 -6.98
CA THR A 42 34.46 -5.86 -6.86
C THR A 42 34.93 -4.47 -6.48
N VAL A 43 35.84 -4.36 -5.51
CA VAL A 43 36.46 -3.08 -5.15
C VAL A 43 37.12 -2.42 -6.36
N ASP A 44 37.26 -1.10 -6.31
CA ASP A 44 37.89 -0.29 -7.35
C ASP A 44 37.14 -0.31 -8.70
N THR A 45 35.87 -0.65 -8.70
CA THR A 45 34.99 -0.58 -9.88
C THR A 45 33.96 0.57 -9.78
N PRO A 46 33.39 1.02 -10.91
CA PRO A 46 32.28 1.97 -10.89
C PRO A 46 31.08 1.47 -10.06
N ASP A 47 30.77 0.18 -10.12
CA ASP A 47 29.70 -0.44 -9.35
C ASP A 47 29.94 -0.36 -7.85
N TRP A 48 31.18 -0.61 -7.41
CA TRP A 48 31.53 -0.45 -6.01
C TRP A 48 31.38 0.98 -5.53
N SER A 49 31.86 1.94 -6.33
CA SER A 49 31.71 3.36 -6.02
C SER A 49 30.23 3.77 -5.93
N ARG A 50 29.39 3.26 -6.83
CA ARG A 50 27.95 3.48 -6.85
C ARG A 50 27.26 2.85 -5.63
N PHE A 51 27.62 1.61 -5.25
CA PHE A 51 27.12 0.94 -4.06
C PHE A 51 27.44 1.73 -2.78
N ARG A 52 28.68 2.20 -2.64
CA ARG A 52 29.09 3.04 -1.50
C ARG A 52 28.33 4.37 -1.44
N ALA A 53 28.04 4.97 -2.58
CA ALA A 53 27.28 6.22 -2.66
C ALA A 53 25.82 6.09 -2.17
N LEU A 54 25.25 4.87 -2.12
CA LEU A 54 23.93 4.63 -1.52
C LEU A 54 23.92 4.76 0.01
N GLY A 55 25.09 4.82 0.66
CA GLY A 55 25.21 4.99 2.10
C GLY A 55 24.66 3.84 2.94
N ILE A 56 24.56 2.65 2.39
CA ILE A 56 24.03 1.45 3.05
C ILE A 56 24.81 1.19 4.34
N ARG A 57 24.09 0.89 5.43
CA ARG A 57 24.64 0.61 6.76
C ARG A 57 24.45 -0.84 7.19
N THR A 58 23.55 -1.58 6.55
CA THR A 58 23.32 -2.99 6.85
C THR A 58 23.12 -3.77 5.56
N VAL A 59 23.81 -4.89 5.45
CA VAL A 59 23.66 -5.87 4.35
C VAL A 59 23.18 -7.18 4.95
N ILE A 60 21.98 -7.64 4.57
CA ILE A 60 21.45 -8.95 4.92
C ILE A 60 21.60 -9.88 3.72
N ASP A 61 22.41 -10.93 3.88
CA ASP A 61 22.60 -11.98 2.88
C ASP A 61 21.75 -13.22 3.24
N LEU A 62 20.72 -13.51 2.43
CA LEU A 62 19.78 -14.60 2.68
C LEU A 62 20.24 -15.94 2.08
N ARG A 63 21.45 -16.01 1.54
CA ARG A 63 21.98 -17.20 0.89
C ARG A 63 22.49 -18.22 1.90
N TYR A 64 22.57 -19.46 1.42
CA TYR A 64 23.27 -20.51 2.16
C TYR A 64 24.76 -20.17 2.35
N PRO A 65 25.39 -20.60 3.45
CA PRO A 65 26.83 -20.42 3.65
C PRO A 65 27.68 -20.96 2.48
N TRP A 66 27.33 -22.12 1.92
CA TRP A 66 28.04 -22.71 0.79
C TRP A 66 27.90 -21.91 -0.51
N GLU A 67 26.78 -21.18 -0.71
CA GLU A 67 26.64 -20.25 -1.85
C GLU A 67 27.63 -19.08 -1.70
N ILE A 68 27.80 -18.59 -0.47
CA ILE A 68 28.70 -17.50 -0.15
C ILE A 68 30.17 -17.95 -0.31
N GLU A 69 30.51 -19.12 0.18
CA GLU A 69 31.85 -19.70 -0.01
C GLU A 69 32.19 -19.87 -1.51
N ARG A 70 31.26 -20.31 -2.31
CA ARG A 70 31.46 -20.54 -3.75
C ARG A 70 31.47 -19.26 -4.58
N GLN A 71 30.69 -18.24 -4.22
CA GLN A 71 30.40 -17.08 -5.08
C GLN A 71 30.91 -15.76 -4.47
N GLY A 72 31.49 -15.80 -3.30
CA GLY A 72 31.88 -14.60 -2.55
C GLY A 72 30.67 -13.86 -1.92
N ARG A 73 31.00 -12.88 -1.11
CA ARG A 73 30.03 -11.93 -0.53
C ARG A 73 30.38 -10.51 -0.96
N VAL A 74 29.54 -9.54 -0.58
CA VAL A 74 29.86 -8.12 -0.71
C VAL A 74 31.27 -7.84 -0.12
N PRO A 75 32.13 -7.04 -0.79
CA PRO A 75 33.45 -6.69 -0.27
C PRO A 75 33.36 -6.15 1.17
N ALA A 76 34.31 -6.52 2.01
CA ALA A 76 34.36 -6.01 3.39
C ALA A 76 34.64 -4.51 3.42
N ASP A 77 33.86 -3.76 4.19
CA ASP A 77 34.00 -2.32 4.36
C ASP A 77 33.43 -1.94 5.74
N ASP A 78 34.09 -1.04 6.45
CA ASP A 78 33.69 -0.60 7.80
C ASP A 78 32.42 0.29 7.80
N SER A 79 31.95 0.68 6.63
CA SER A 79 30.75 1.54 6.51
C SER A 79 29.43 0.82 6.76
N TYR A 80 29.41 -0.53 6.76
CA TYR A 80 28.21 -1.32 6.99
C TYR A 80 28.45 -2.60 7.79
N ALA A 81 27.40 -3.02 8.50
CA ALA A 81 27.34 -4.33 9.12
C ALA A 81 26.87 -5.37 8.07
N TYR A 82 27.58 -6.49 7.99
CA TYR A 82 27.17 -7.65 7.19
C TYR A 82 26.62 -8.76 8.08
N VAL A 83 25.47 -9.30 7.72
CA VAL A 83 24.88 -10.45 8.40
C VAL A 83 24.39 -11.48 7.38
N ASN A 84 24.69 -12.76 7.64
CA ASN A 84 24.14 -13.88 6.89
C ASN A 84 22.96 -14.48 7.66
N LEU A 85 21.77 -14.41 7.06
CA LEU A 85 20.53 -14.99 7.57
C LEU A 85 19.96 -15.93 6.51
N SER A 86 20.42 -17.19 6.53
CA SER A 86 20.01 -18.21 5.57
C SER A 86 18.57 -18.67 5.87
N ILE A 87 17.57 -18.03 5.30
CA ILE A 87 16.15 -18.31 5.58
C ILE A 87 15.63 -19.62 4.99
N GLU A 88 16.32 -20.17 3.99
CA GLU A 88 15.98 -21.44 3.36
C GLU A 88 16.81 -22.57 3.97
N HIS A 89 16.18 -23.65 4.45
CA HIS A 89 16.86 -24.77 5.13
C HIS A 89 16.87 -26.05 4.29
N ARG A 90 16.06 -26.12 3.22
CA ARG A 90 15.95 -27.31 2.35
C ARG A 90 16.35 -26.97 0.92
N PRO A 91 17.67 -27.09 0.60
CA PRO A 91 18.13 -26.79 -0.75
C PRO A 91 17.52 -27.75 -1.77
N TYR A 92 17.26 -27.25 -2.96
CA TYR A 92 16.81 -28.04 -4.09
C TYR A 92 17.40 -27.51 -5.39
N ASN A 93 17.49 -28.37 -6.39
CA ASN A 93 18.03 -27.98 -7.71
C ASN A 93 16.91 -27.48 -8.62
N GLN A 94 16.65 -26.19 -8.56
CA GLN A 94 15.61 -25.54 -9.38
C GLN A 94 15.87 -25.71 -10.91
N ALA A 95 17.14 -25.73 -11.32
CA ALA A 95 17.50 -25.87 -12.73
C ALA A 95 17.20 -27.26 -13.31
N ALA A 96 17.11 -28.29 -12.47
CA ALA A 96 16.86 -29.68 -12.87
C ALA A 96 15.41 -30.13 -12.69
N LEU A 97 14.49 -29.21 -12.35
CA LEU A 97 13.07 -29.55 -12.30
C LEU A 97 12.53 -29.90 -13.67
N ALA A 98 11.47 -30.72 -13.71
CA ALA A 98 10.81 -31.11 -14.94
C ALA A 98 10.14 -29.91 -15.62
N PRO A 99 10.21 -29.80 -16.96
CA PRO A 99 9.76 -28.60 -17.67
C PRO A 99 8.26 -28.33 -17.57
N GLU A 100 7.45 -29.35 -17.29
CA GLU A 100 5.99 -29.29 -17.16
C GLU A 100 5.51 -28.77 -15.80
N ILE A 101 6.38 -28.64 -14.80
CA ILE A 101 5.99 -28.15 -13.48
C ILE A 101 5.59 -26.67 -13.59
N ASP A 102 4.33 -26.36 -13.22
CA ASP A 102 3.84 -24.99 -13.14
C ASP A 102 4.58 -24.22 -12.04
N PRO A 103 5.29 -23.13 -12.35
CA PRO A 103 6.01 -22.35 -11.37
C PRO A 103 5.09 -21.71 -10.31
N GLY A 104 3.84 -21.37 -10.64
CA GLY A 104 2.90 -20.72 -9.74
C GLY A 104 2.69 -21.50 -8.44
N PRO A 105 1.98 -22.63 -8.47
CA PRO A 105 1.71 -23.41 -7.26
C PRO A 105 3.00 -24.00 -6.67
N TYR A 106 3.94 -24.48 -7.48
CA TYR A 106 5.16 -25.11 -6.99
C TYR A 106 6.00 -24.15 -6.12
N LEU A 107 6.30 -22.96 -6.64
CA LEU A 107 7.10 -21.98 -5.89
C LEU A 107 6.31 -21.39 -4.70
N ALA A 108 5.00 -21.21 -4.81
CA ALA A 108 4.19 -20.74 -3.71
C ALA A 108 4.27 -21.68 -2.49
N GLU A 109 4.19 -22.99 -2.70
CA GLU A 109 4.37 -24.00 -1.65
C GLU A 109 5.80 -24.00 -1.10
N ARG A 110 6.81 -23.85 -1.98
CA ARG A 110 8.21 -23.75 -1.55
C ARG A 110 8.44 -22.53 -0.66
N TYR A 111 7.85 -21.37 -1.00
CA TYR A 111 7.97 -20.16 -0.20
C TYR A 111 7.29 -20.32 1.17
N LEU A 112 6.13 -20.97 1.22
CA LEU A 112 5.51 -21.31 2.52
C LEU A 112 6.44 -22.21 3.38
N GLN A 113 7.09 -23.20 2.77
CA GLN A 113 8.06 -24.05 3.46
C GLN A 113 9.26 -23.24 3.99
N VAL A 114 9.79 -22.30 3.20
CA VAL A 114 10.87 -21.39 3.64
C VAL A 114 10.41 -20.53 4.80
N ALA A 115 9.20 -19.96 4.72
CA ALA A 115 8.63 -19.17 5.80
C ALA A 115 8.44 -19.99 7.09
N GLU A 116 8.14 -21.29 6.99
CA GLU A 116 7.99 -22.19 8.14
C GLU A 116 9.34 -22.68 8.71
N ASP A 117 10.31 -22.98 7.86
CA ASP A 117 11.62 -23.47 8.29
C ASP A 117 12.53 -22.34 8.79
N GLY A 118 12.55 -21.20 8.10
CA GLY A 118 13.44 -20.06 8.35
C GLY A 118 12.95 -19.05 9.37
N ARG A 119 12.03 -19.44 10.26
CA ARG A 119 11.38 -18.53 11.23
C ARG A 119 12.35 -17.68 12.04
N LYS A 120 13.44 -18.28 12.51
CA LYS A 120 14.44 -17.59 13.33
C LYS A 120 15.14 -16.49 12.53
N GLU A 121 15.59 -16.82 11.34
CA GLU A 121 16.33 -15.93 10.45
C GLU A 121 15.41 -14.83 9.87
N ILE A 122 14.15 -15.19 9.53
CA ILE A 122 13.15 -14.22 9.08
C ILE A 122 12.81 -13.23 10.19
N ARG A 123 12.64 -13.72 11.43
CA ARG A 123 12.42 -12.84 12.59
C ARG A 123 13.56 -11.85 12.75
N GLU A 124 14.81 -12.32 12.73
CA GLU A 124 15.98 -11.45 12.85
C GLU A 124 16.10 -10.47 11.68
N ALA A 125 15.77 -10.91 10.47
CA ALA A 125 15.74 -10.02 9.29
C ALA A 125 14.70 -8.90 9.44
N LEU A 126 13.49 -9.23 9.93
CA LEU A 126 12.44 -8.25 10.15
C LEU A 126 12.81 -7.25 11.26
N ASP A 127 13.40 -7.71 12.37
CA ASP A 127 13.90 -6.83 13.43
C ASP A 127 14.93 -5.83 12.88
N ARG A 128 15.92 -6.31 12.10
CA ARG A 128 16.93 -5.44 11.48
C ARG A 128 16.37 -4.48 10.46
N ILE A 129 15.39 -4.90 9.67
CA ILE A 129 14.70 -4.03 8.70
C ILE A 129 13.88 -2.97 9.44
N ALA A 130 13.29 -3.31 10.57
CA ALA A 130 12.57 -2.35 11.40
C ALA A 130 13.46 -1.23 11.96
N ASP A 131 14.77 -1.48 12.11
CA ASP A 131 15.76 -0.49 12.54
C ASP A 131 16.34 0.34 11.37
N ALA A 132 16.04 0.00 10.11
CA ALA A 132 16.49 0.78 8.94
C ALA A 132 15.85 2.18 8.93
N SER A 133 16.64 3.18 8.55
CA SER A 133 16.22 4.59 8.55
C SER A 133 16.95 5.38 7.46
N PRO A 134 16.59 6.62 7.18
CA PRO A 134 17.34 7.47 6.23
C PRO A 134 18.82 7.65 6.56
N THR A 135 19.20 7.53 7.83
CA THR A 135 20.60 7.59 8.27
C THR A 135 21.28 6.22 8.36
N ALA A 136 20.49 5.16 8.24
CA ALA A 136 20.94 3.77 8.29
C ALA A 136 20.21 2.92 7.22
N PRO A 137 20.42 3.19 5.91
CA PRO A 137 19.81 2.41 4.85
C PRO A 137 20.26 0.96 4.88
N LEU A 138 19.38 0.05 4.42
CA LEU A 138 19.59 -1.38 4.45
C LEU A 138 19.33 -2.00 3.07
N VAL A 139 20.13 -2.99 2.71
CA VAL A 139 19.88 -3.88 1.57
C VAL A 139 19.80 -5.33 2.02
N PHE A 140 18.84 -6.07 1.49
CA PHE A 140 18.77 -7.53 1.63
C PHE A 140 18.79 -8.20 0.26
N HIS A 141 19.46 -9.35 0.17
CA HIS A 141 19.64 -10.04 -1.09
C HIS A 141 19.75 -11.56 -0.95
N CYS A 142 19.57 -12.27 -2.06
CA CYS A 142 19.94 -13.68 -2.17
C CYS A 142 20.79 -13.92 -3.42
N ALA A 143 20.65 -15.05 -4.12
CA ALA A 143 21.42 -15.34 -5.34
C ALA A 143 20.89 -14.54 -6.55
N SER A 144 19.59 -14.62 -6.83
CA SER A 144 18.91 -13.94 -7.95
C SER A 144 18.12 -12.71 -7.52
N GLY A 145 17.96 -12.46 -6.21
CA GLY A 145 17.08 -11.42 -5.69
C GLY A 145 15.59 -11.69 -5.92
N LYS A 146 15.22 -12.92 -6.29
CA LYS A 146 13.86 -13.34 -6.66
C LYS A 146 13.13 -14.01 -5.51
N ASP A 147 13.54 -15.26 -5.16
CA ASP A 147 12.80 -16.16 -4.27
C ASP A 147 12.87 -15.68 -2.80
N ARG A 148 13.92 -16.01 -2.07
CA ARG A 148 14.14 -15.63 -0.67
C ARG A 148 13.99 -14.12 -0.42
N THR A 149 14.52 -13.33 -1.33
CA THR A 149 14.40 -11.87 -1.31
C THR A 149 12.96 -11.42 -1.58
N GLY A 150 12.24 -12.10 -2.47
CA GLY A 150 10.83 -11.81 -2.78
C GLY A 150 9.91 -12.08 -1.61
N GLU A 151 10.12 -13.20 -0.90
CA GLU A 151 9.38 -13.57 0.30
C GLU A 151 9.54 -12.52 1.40
N LEU A 152 10.79 -12.16 1.74
CA LEU A 152 11.05 -11.16 2.77
C LEU A 152 10.49 -9.77 2.38
N ALA A 153 10.62 -9.38 1.10
CA ALA A 153 10.03 -8.14 0.60
C ALA A 153 8.51 -8.14 0.75
N ALA A 154 7.83 -9.26 0.41
CA ALA A 154 6.39 -9.36 0.53
C ALA A 154 5.91 -9.23 1.98
N LEU A 155 6.58 -9.86 2.93
CA LEU A 155 6.27 -9.72 4.36
C LEU A 155 6.40 -8.26 4.82
N VAL A 156 7.51 -7.60 4.49
CA VAL A 156 7.76 -6.20 4.88
C VAL A 156 6.73 -5.26 4.25
N LEU A 157 6.47 -5.39 2.94
CA LEU A 157 5.53 -4.53 2.23
C LEU A 157 4.11 -4.69 2.76
N THR A 158 3.69 -5.92 3.10
CA THR A 158 2.39 -6.17 3.73
C THR A 158 2.28 -5.49 5.09
N LEU A 159 3.29 -5.65 5.97
CA LEU A 159 3.32 -5.01 7.31
C LEU A 159 3.33 -3.47 7.23
N LEU A 160 3.92 -2.92 6.20
CA LEU A 160 3.84 -1.48 5.90
C LEU A 160 2.46 -1.04 5.42
N GLY A 161 1.61 -1.97 4.97
CA GLY A 161 0.26 -1.68 4.47
C GLY A 161 0.23 -1.38 2.98
N VAL A 162 1.18 -1.87 2.20
CA VAL A 162 1.13 -1.85 0.73
C VAL A 162 0.10 -2.88 0.26
N ASP A 163 -0.68 -2.55 -0.76
CA ASP A 163 -1.70 -3.46 -1.29
C ASP A 163 -1.08 -4.68 -2.00
N GLU A 164 -1.81 -5.81 -1.95
CA GLU A 164 -1.35 -7.09 -2.48
C GLU A 164 -0.97 -7.03 -3.96
N GLN A 165 -1.73 -6.30 -4.77
CA GLN A 165 -1.45 -6.18 -6.20
C GLN A 165 -0.10 -5.49 -6.44
N THR A 166 0.21 -4.43 -5.70
CA THR A 166 1.51 -3.73 -5.75
C THR A 166 2.66 -4.65 -5.30
N ILE A 167 2.45 -5.49 -4.27
CA ILE A 167 3.45 -6.47 -3.82
C ILE A 167 3.74 -7.51 -4.91
N VAL A 168 2.69 -8.01 -5.56
CA VAL A 168 2.80 -8.95 -6.67
C VAL A 168 3.53 -8.32 -7.87
N GLU A 169 3.26 -7.05 -8.16
CA GLU A 169 3.94 -6.30 -9.22
C GLU A 169 5.43 -6.10 -8.91
N ASP A 170 5.79 -5.73 -7.65
CA ASP A 170 7.19 -5.65 -7.25
C ASP A 170 7.93 -6.97 -7.46
N PHE A 171 7.33 -8.10 -7.05
CA PHE A 171 7.92 -9.41 -7.28
C PHE A 171 8.16 -9.66 -8.77
N SER A 172 7.17 -9.35 -9.61
CA SER A 172 7.21 -9.58 -11.06
C SER A 172 8.21 -8.67 -11.81
N LEU A 173 8.68 -7.56 -11.20
CA LEU A 173 9.75 -6.74 -11.78
C LEU A 173 11.05 -7.54 -12.00
N THR A 174 11.24 -8.66 -11.31
CA THR A 174 12.37 -9.57 -11.53
C THR A 174 12.39 -10.12 -12.95
N GLU A 175 11.26 -10.19 -13.66
CA GLU A 175 11.20 -10.60 -15.07
C GLU A 175 12.08 -9.73 -15.98
N LEU A 176 12.25 -8.45 -15.64
CA LEU A 176 13.12 -7.52 -16.38
C LEU A 176 14.60 -7.92 -16.27
N ALA A 177 15.00 -8.59 -15.20
CA ALA A 177 16.35 -9.07 -14.96
C ALA A 177 16.57 -10.53 -15.41
N SER A 178 15.50 -11.28 -15.74
CA SER A 178 15.54 -12.74 -15.94
C SER A 178 16.55 -13.17 -17.01
N ALA A 179 16.63 -12.45 -18.12
CA ALA A 179 17.56 -12.79 -19.20
C ALA A 179 19.03 -12.66 -18.77
N ALA A 180 19.38 -11.57 -18.08
CA ALA A 180 20.75 -11.33 -17.59
C ALA A 180 21.11 -12.30 -16.45
N LEU A 181 20.19 -12.57 -15.52
CA LEU A 181 20.39 -13.56 -14.46
C LEU A 181 20.58 -14.98 -15.01
N LEU A 182 19.84 -15.33 -16.06
CA LEU A 182 20.01 -16.61 -16.76
C LEU A 182 21.37 -16.69 -17.47
N ALA A 183 21.81 -15.62 -18.11
CA ALA A 183 23.13 -15.55 -18.75
C ALA A 183 24.26 -15.74 -17.71
N ASP A 184 24.18 -15.07 -16.57
CA ASP A 184 25.10 -15.24 -15.45
C ASP A 184 25.12 -16.69 -14.93
N TRP A 185 23.94 -17.29 -14.80
CA TRP A 185 23.84 -18.67 -14.35
C TRP A 185 24.49 -19.63 -15.36
N LYS A 186 24.22 -19.48 -16.65
CA LYS A 186 24.85 -20.30 -17.73
C LYS A 186 26.38 -20.15 -17.70
N ALA A 187 26.89 -18.92 -17.59
CA ALA A 187 28.33 -18.68 -17.53
C ALA A 187 29.00 -19.43 -16.38
N ARG A 188 28.32 -19.54 -15.22
CA ARG A 188 28.82 -20.27 -14.06
C ARG A 188 28.63 -21.80 -14.12
N ASN A 189 27.77 -22.27 -15.02
CA ASN A 189 27.44 -23.69 -15.18
C ASN A 189 27.87 -24.20 -16.57
N ASN A 190 29.04 -23.81 -17.03
CA ASN A 190 29.68 -24.31 -18.28
C ASN A 190 28.80 -24.19 -19.53
N GLY A 191 27.92 -23.17 -19.59
CA GLY A 191 27.00 -22.95 -20.71
C GLY A 191 25.75 -23.83 -20.69
N GLU A 192 25.56 -24.68 -19.69
CA GLU A 192 24.35 -25.48 -19.54
C GLU A 192 23.09 -24.63 -19.50
N SER A 193 21.97 -25.22 -19.88
CA SER A 193 20.65 -24.57 -19.76
C SER A 193 19.80 -25.30 -18.74
N PRO A 194 19.01 -24.59 -17.90
CA PRO A 194 18.08 -25.26 -17.03
C PRO A 194 17.02 -25.99 -17.85
N THR A 195 16.55 -27.14 -17.35
CA THR A 195 15.47 -27.90 -17.94
C THR A 195 14.10 -27.32 -17.66
N TRP A 196 13.95 -26.70 -16.47
CA TRP A 196 12.68 -26.14 -16.06
C TRP A 196 12.39 -24.80 -16.71
N LEU A 197 11.22 -24.67 -17.35
CA LEU A 197 10.78 -23.44 -18.01
C LEU A 197 10.47 -22.29 -17.02
N GLY A 198 10.21 -22.60 -15.76
CA GLY A 198 10.02 -21.63 -14.68
C GLY A 198 11.31 -21.07 -14.08
N PHE A 199 12.49 -21.59 -14.49
CA PHE A 199 13.77 -21.14 -13.94
C PHE A 199 14.02 -19.66 -14.23
N GLY A 200 14.31 -18.90 -13.18
CA GLY A 200 14.54 -17.44 -13.28
C GLY A 200 13.29 -16.60 -13.57
N ARG A 201 12.12 -17.23 -13.76
CA ARG A 201 10.85 -16.53 -14.01
C ARG A 201 10.18 -16.13 -12.70
N ALA A 202 9.47 -15.01 -12.73
CA ALA A 202 8.75 -14.44 -11.57
C ALA A 202 7.27 -14.13 -11.93
N PRO A 203 6.48 -15.15 -12.35
CA PRO A 203 5.09 -14.90 -12.70
C PRO A 203 4.28 -14.49 -11.45
N ALA A 204 3.33 -13.59 -11.64
CA ALA A 204 2.47 -13.05 -10.58
C ALA A 204 1.76 -14.14 -9.74
N SER A 205 1.47 -15.30 -10.35
CA SER A 205 0.82 -16.45 -9.69
C SER A 205 1.63 -17.00 -8.50
N VAL A 206 2.96 -16.91 -8.55
CA VAL A 206 3.84 -17.37 -7.45
C VAL A 206 3.57 -16.54 -6.19
N MET A 207 3.65 -15.21 -6.29
CA MET A 207 3.51 -14.34 -5.12
C MET A 207 2.08 -14.32 -4.62
N ARG A 208 1.07 -14.30 -5.51
CA ARG A 208 -0.34 -14.45 -5.10
C ARG A 208 -0.59 -15.77 -4.38
N GLY A 209 -0.05 -16.87 -4.91
CA GLY A 209 -0.14 -18.19 -4.27
C GLY A 209 0.48 -18.19 -2.88
N PHE A 210 1.69 -17.66 -2.72
CA PHE A 210 2.37 -17.57 -1.43
C PHE A 210 1.59 -16.75 -0.39
N LEU A 211 1.13 -15.55 -0.74
CA LEU A 211 0.32 -14.71 0.16
C LEU A 211 -1.02 -15.38 0.48
N GLY A 212 -1.63 -16.07 -0.49
CA GLY A 212 -2.84 -16.87 -0.29
C GLY A 212 -2.63 -18.00 0.72
N LEU A 213 -1.54 -18.77 0.59
CA LEU A 213 -1.19 -19.87 1.50
C LEU A 213 -0.88 -19.35 2.92
N LEU A 214 -0.18 -18.22 3.06
CA LEU A 214 0.03 -17.59 4.36
C LEU A 214 -1.30 -17.19 5.01
N LYS A 215 -2.20 -16.61 4.22
CA LYS A 215 -3.54 -16.24 4.70
C LYS A 215 -4.37 -17.46 5.11
N GLU A 216 -4.33 -18.53 4.34
CA GLU A 216 -5.01 -19.79 4.66
C GLU A 216 -4.46 -20.39 5.96
N ARG A 217 -3.13 -20.40 6.12
CA ARG A 217 -2.45 -21.05 7.25
C ARG A 217 -2.50 -20.26 8.55
N TYR A 218 -2.37 -18.94 8.49
CA TYR A 218 -2.19 -18.05 9.64
C TYR A 218 -3.23 -16.91 9.72
N GLY A 219 -4.18 -16.85 8.80
CA GLY A 219 -5.19 -15.80 8.72
C GLY A 219 -4.71 -14.53 8.01
N SER A 220 -3.44 -14.16 8.17
CA SER A 220 -2.79 -13.01 7.52
C SER A 220 -1.26 -13.08 7.70
N VAL A 221 -0.52 -12.13 7.12
CA VAL A 221 0.91 -11.96 7.38
C VAL A 221 1.17 -11.57 8.84
N GLU A 222 0.33 -10.71 9.42
CA GLU A 222 0.40 -10.37 10.86
C GLU A 222 0.15 -11.62 11.73
N GLY A 223 -0.77 -12.48 11.31
CA GLY A 223 -1.01 -13.78 11.94
C GLY A 223 0.22 -14.68 11.89
N TYR A 224 0.92 -14.75 10.76
CA TYR A 224 2.19 -15.46 10.63
C TYR A 224 3.26 -14.87 11.56
N VAL A 225 3.42 -13.54 11.59
CA VAL A 225 4.38 -12.86 12.48
C VAL A 225 4.11 -13.19 13.95
N THR A 226 2.84 -13.20 14.36
CA THR A 226 2.48 -13.48 15.75
C THR A 226 2.60 -14.97 16.09
N GLN A 227 2.02 -15.86 15.27
CA GLN A 227 1.88 -17.28 15.59
C GLN A 227 3.16 -18.07 15.28
N ALA A 228 3.81 -17.77 14.16
CA ALA A 228 4.98 -18.52 13.71
C ALA A 228 6.30 -17.91 14.16
N LEU A 229 6.44 -16.57 14.10
CA LEU A 229 7.67 -15.89 14.50
C LEU A 229 7.70 -15.53 15.99
N GLY A 230 6.55 -15.56 16.70
CA GLY A 230 6.47 -15.19 18.12
C GLY A 230 6.80 -13.72 18.38
N MET A 231 6.45 -12.83 17.44
CA MET A 231 6.65 -11.38 17.54
C MET A 231 5.32 -10.67 17.77
N ASP A 232 5.35 -9.50 18.38
CA ASP A 232 4.19 -8.61 18.38
C ASP A 232 4.08 -7.95 17.01
N ALA A 233 3.11 -8.39 16.20
CA ALA A 233 2.93 -7.89 14.83
C ALA A 233 2.57 -6.39 14.81
N LEU A 234 1.86 -5.87 15.82
CA LEU A 234 1.50 -4.46 15.90
C LEU A 234 2.72 -3.59 16.22
N ASP A 235 3.54 -4.02 17.19
CA ASP A 235 4.79 -3.34 17.55
C ASP A 235 5.76 -3.33 16.36
N LEU A 236 5.96 -4.46 15.71
CA LEU A 236 6.81 -4.57 14.52
C LEU A 236 6.31 -3.65 13.38
N ALA A 237 5.00 -3.71 13.06
CA ALA A 237 4.43 -2.88 12.01
C ALA A 237 4.53 -1.38 12.36
N THR A 238 4.41 -1.01 13.62
CA THR A 238 4.58 0.37 14.10
C THR A 238 6.01 0.84 13.86
N LYS A 239 7.02 0.08 14.32
CA LYS A 239 8.44 0.39 14.10
C LYS A 239 8.80 0.52 12.61
N LEU A 240 8.35 -0.45 11.79
CA LEU A 240 8.54 -0.40 10.35
C LEU A 240 7.95 0.89 9.74
N ARG A 241 6.73 1.26 10.14
CA ARG A 241 6.04 2.45 9.62
C ARG A 241 6.70 3.75 10.07
N ASP A 242 7.16 3.84 11.30
CA ASP A 242 7.82 5.03 11.83
C ASP A 242 9.17 5.29 11.13
N ASN A 243 9.92 4.24 10.86
CA ASN A 243 11.24 4.33 10.27
C ASN A 243 11.23 4.38 8.73
N LEU A 244 10.37 3.60 8.10
CA LEU A 244 10.39 3.41 6.64
C LEU A 244 9.35 4.24 5.88
N LEU A 245 8.31 4.77 6.53
CA LEU A 245 7.35 5.61 5.82
C LEU A 245 7.70 7.08 5.94
N GLU A 246 7.41 7.84 4.88
CA GLU A 246 7.41 9.30 4.95
C GLU A 246 6.48 9.75 6.08
N PRO A 247 6.82 10.84 6.79
CA PRO A 247 5.89 11.43 7.76
C PRO A 247 4.53 11.62 7.10
N GLN A 248 3.46 11.43 7.87
CA GLN A 248 2.17 11.91 7.37
C GLN A 248 2.33 13.38 7.04
N PRO A 249 1.86 13.82 5.87
CA PRO A 249 1.84 15.25 5.57
C PRO A 249 1.10 15.94 6.73
N THR A 250 1.80 16.73 7.50
CA THR A 250 1.22 17.55 8.58
C THR A 250 0.39 18.70 8.03
N THR A 251 0.47 18.92 6.74
CA THR A 251 -0.36 19.86 5.99
C THR A 251 -1.39 19.07 5.19
N HIS A 252 -2.66 19.36 5.44
CA HIS A 252 -3.72 18.99 4.49
C HIS A 252 -3.28 19.39 3.08
N PRO A 253 -3.55 18.58 2.05
CA PRO A 253 -3.17 18.94 0.68
C PRO A 253 -3.72 20.34 0.39
N HIS A 254 -2.91 21.18 -0.23
CA HIS A 254 -3.38 22.50 -0.59
C HIS A 254 -4.45 22.37 -1.67
N LEU A 255 -5.71 22.35 -1.23
CA LEU A 255 -6.86 22.29 -2.11
C LEU A 255 -7.41 23.70 -2.31
N ALA A 256 -7.59 24.06 -3.58
CA ALA A 256 -8.33 25.25 -3.93
C ALA A 256 -9.84 24.93 -3.95
N TYR A 257 -10.59 25.62 -3.12
CA TYR A 257 -12.04 25.41 -3.00
C TYR A 257 -12.81 26.49 -3.77
N ARG A 258 -13.86 26.06 -4.45
CA ARG A 258 -14.85 26.98 -5.00
C ARG A 258 -16.26 26.42 -4.91
N ARG A 259 -17.23 27.30 -4.82
CA ARG A 259 -18.65 26.92 -4.89
C ARG A 259 -18.96 26.43 -6.30
N ALA A 260 -19.71 25.34 -6.40
CA ALA A 260 -20.18 24.82 -7.67
C ALA A 260 -21.26 25.72 -8.28
N THR A 261 -21.30 25.79 -9.58
CA THR A 261 -22.31 26.48 -10.40
C THR A 261 -23.12 25.47 -11.18
N PRO A 262 -24.29 25.83 -11.77
CA PRO A 262 -25.05 24.91 -12.59
C PRO A 262 -24.30 24.31 -13.79
N ALA A 263 -23.23 24.97 -14.25
CA ALA A 263 -22.33 24.46 -15.29
C ALA A 263 -21.50 23.24 -14.82
N ASP A 264 -21.28 23.09 -13.51
CA ASP A 264 -20.51 21.99 -12.93
C ASP A 264 -21.32 20.70 -12.73
N ALA A 265 -22.61 20.72 -13.03
CA ALA A 265 -23.52 19.59 -12.76
C ALA A 265 -23.05 18.28 -13.43
N GLU A 266 -22.63 18.35 -14.70
CA GLU A 266 -22.09 17.17 -15.41
C GLU A 266 -20.77 16.66 -14.82
N THR A 267 -19.93 17.55 -14.29
CA THR A 267 -18.70 17.19 -13.60
C THR A 267 -18.99 16.45 -12.29
N LEU A 268 -19.99 16.87 -11.55
CA LEU A 268 -20.45 16.20 -10.33
C LEU A 268 -21.06 14.83 -10.61
N VAL A 269 -21.80 14.67 -11.72
CA VAL A 269 -22.28 13.35 -12.18
C VAL A 269 -21.11 12.42 -12.44
N ARG A 270 -20.14 12.86 -13.25
CA ARG A 270 -18.95 12.04 -13.54
C ARG A 270 -18.16 11.68 -12.28
N LEU A 271 -17.98 12.62 -11.36
CA LEU A 271 -17.30 12.35 -10.08
C LEU A 271 -18.05 11.29 -9.29
N ARG A 272 -19.38 11.46 -9.11
CA ARG A 272 -20.21 10.50 -8.38
C ARG A 272 -20.16 9.11 -9.00
N ASP A 273 -20.30 9.02 -10.31
CA ASP A 273 -20.28 7.75 -11.03
C ASP A 273 -18.91 7.08 -10.97
N SER A 274 -17.81 7.84 -11.00
CA SER A 274 -16.47 7.29 -10.79
C SER A 274 -16.30 6.70 -9.39
N VAL A 275 -16.85 7.36 -8.36
CA VAL A 275 -16.87 6.84 -6.98
C VAL A 275 -17.76 5.61 -6.88
N ALA A 276 -18.93 5.60 -7.54
CA ALA A 276 -19.82 4.44 -7.56
C ALA A 276 -19.17 3.23 -8.23
N LEU A 277 -18.46 3.40 -9.35
CA LEU A 277 -17.68 2.36 -10.01
C LEU A 277 -16.53 1.86 -9.10
N TRP A 278 -15.85 2.77 -8.41
CA TRP A 278 -14.79 2.42 -7.45
C TRP A 278 -15.35 1.59 -6.27
N MET A 279 -16.54 1.93 -5.77
CA MET A 279 -17.25 1.17 -4.72
C MET A 279 -17.64 -0.21 -5.24
N LEU A 280 -18.24 -0.29 -6.42
CA LEU A 280 -18.66 -1.55 -7.03
C LEU A 280 -17.49 -2.52 -7.21
N ALA A 281 -16.32 -2.02 -7.65
CA ALA A 281 -15.10 -2.83 -7.81
C ALA A 281 -14.54 -3.37 -6.47
N ARG A 282 -15.10 -2.94 -5.32
CA ARG A 282 -14.71 -3.33 -3.95
C ARG A 282 -15.85 -3.97 -3.15
N ASP A 283 -16.89 -4.41 -3.85
CA ASP A 283 -18.09 -5.02 -3.24
C ASP A 283 -18.77 -4.12 -2.19
N ILE A 284 -18.66 -2.79 -2.35
CA ILE A 284 -19.37 -1.82 -1.51
C ILE A 284 -20.70 -1.48 -2.18
N ASP A 285 -21.80 -2.05 -1.68
CA ASP A 285 -23.13 -1.84 -2.21
C ASP A 285 -23.76 -0.56 -1.61
N GLN A 286 -23.37 0.61 -2.13
CA GLN A 286 -23.89 1.89 -1.66
C GLN A 286 -24.42 2.75 -2.80
N TRP A 287 -23.61 3.09 -3.80
CA TRP A 287 -24.02 3.91 -4.93
C TRP A 287 -23.96 3.13 -6.24
N LYS A 288 -24.92 3.43 -7.15
CA LYS A 288 -24.94 2.83 -8.48
C LYS A 288 -24.56 3.89 -9.53
N PRO A 289 -23.75 3.55 -10.53
CA PRO A 289 -23.51 4.45 -11.68
C PRO A 289 -24.81 4.83 -12.39
N ALA A 290 -24.87 6.02 -12.94
CA ALA A 290 -26.02 6.60 -13.65
C ALA A 290 -27.33 6.73 -12.83
N GLU A 291 -27.27 6.59 -11.51
CA GLU A 291 -28.44 6.73 -10.64
C GLU A 291 -28.89 8.19 -10.44
N LYS A 292 -27.99 9.14 -10.57
CA LYS A 292 -28.26 10.57 -10.43
C LYS A 292 -27.75 11.32 -11.67
N ASP A 293 -28.56 12.23 -12.17
CA ASP A 293 -28.27 13.05 -13.36
C ASP A 293 -27.83 14.47 -12.98
N ALA A 294 -27.60 15.29 -14.01
CA ALA A 294 -27.21 16.70 -13.82
C ALA A 294 -28.37 17.54 -13.22
N THR A 295 -29.62 17.15 -13.45
CA THR A 295 -30.78 17.83 -12.87
C THR A 295 -30.80 17.69 -11.37
N HIS A 296 -30.45 16.51 -10.88
CA HIS A 296 -30.28 16.26 -9.44
C HIS A 296 -29.28 17.25 -8.83
N PHE A 297 -28.06 17.39 -9.37
CA PHE A 297 -27.05 18.29 -8.83
C PHE A 297 -27.45 19.77 -8.98
N ARG A 298 -28.11 20.16 -10.06
CA ARG A 298 -28.63 21.54 -10.17
C ARG A 298 -29.70 21.85 -9.11
N THR A 299 -30.51 20.88 -8.73
CA THR A 299 -31.45 21.03 -7.60
C THR A 299 -30.70 21.18 -6.27
N ARG A 300 -29.69 20.34 -6.02
CA ARG A 300 -28.88 20.42 -4.80
C ARG A 300 -28.20 21.79 -4.63
N MET A 301 -27.71 22.39 -5.71
CA MET A 301 -27.10 23.73 -5.67
C MET A 301 -28.08 24.84 -5.31
N LYS A 302 -29.41 24.60 -5.46
CA LYS A 302 -30.48 25.55 -5.06
C LYS A 302 -30.87 25.37 -3.59
N GLU A 303 -30.78 24.13 -3.08
CA GLU A 303 -31.22 23.77 -1.72
C GLU A 303 -30.09 23.97 -0.68
N GLY A 304 -28.83 23.92 -1.13
CA GLY A 304 -27.66 24.04 -0.25
C GLY A 304 -26.43 24.56 -0.97
N GLU A 305 -25.30 24.40 -0.34
CA GLU A 305 -24.00 24.70 -0.94
C GLU A 305 -23.37 23.42 -1.47
N VAL A 306 -22.86 23.46 -2.71
CA VAL A 306 -22.04 22.40 -3.28
C VAL A 306 -20.64 22.96 -3.53
N TRP A 307 -19.63 22.29 -2.99
CA TRP A 307 -18.24 22.73 -3.07
C TRP A 307 -17.39 21.76 -3.86
N LEU A 308 -16.56 22.32 -4.74
CA LEU A 308 -15.54 21.59 -5.49
C LEU A 308 -14.16 21.92 -4.92
N ALA A 309 -13.33 20.90 -4.79
CA ALA A 309 -11.93 21.04 -4.40
C ALA A 309 -11.01 20.60 -5.54
N HIS A 310 -10.00 21.40 -5.83
CA HIS A 310 -9.01 21.14 -6.85
C HIS A 310 -7.60 21.09 -6.27
N ALA A 311 -6.80 20.15 -6.73
CA ALA A 311 -5.36 20.06 -6.48
C ALA A 311 -4.64 20.15 -7.82
N ASP A 312 -3.68 21.07 -7.96
CA ASP A 312 -2.89 21.25 -9.19
C ASP A 312 -3.75 21.37 -10.45
N GLY A 313 -4.88 22.08 -10.35
CA GLY A 313 -5.83 22.28 -11.44
C GLY A 313 -6.79 21.11 -11.73
N HIS A 314 -6.61 19.97 -11.09
CA HIS A 314 -7.47 18.79 -11.26
C HIS A 314 -8.50 18.66 -10.14
N LEU A 315 -9.70 18.18 -10.47
CA LEU A 315 -10.74 17.94 -9.48
C LEU A 315 -10.28 16.84 -8.49
N ALA A 316 -10.10 17.22 -7.24
CA ALA A 316 -9.73 16.31 -6.15
C ALA A 316 -10.96 15.73 -5.42
N GLY A 317 -12.07 16.47 -5.41
CA GLY A 317 -13.28 16.00 -4.77
C GLY A 317 -14.37 17.08 -4.67
N ALA A 318 -15.47 16.71 -4.01
CA ALA A 318 -16.60 17.59 -3.78
C ALA A 318 -17.35 17.18 -2.50
N TYR A 319 -18.16 18.10 -1.96
CA TYR A 319 -19.14 17.80 -0.92
C TYR A 319 -20.33 18.76 -1.02
N GLU A 320 -21.44 18.36 -0.37
CA GLU A 320 -22.63 19.20 -0.20
C GLU A 320 -22.70 19.64 1.27
N LEU A 321 -23.11 20.88 1.51
CA LEU A 321 -23.36 21.43 2.84
C LEU A 321 -24.77 22.01 2.91
N TRP A 322 -25.53 21.53 3.88
CA TRP A 322 -26.91 21.91 4.10
C TRP A 322 -27.09 22.50 5.50
N TRP A 323 -28.11 23.32 5.66
CA TRP A 323 -28.41 23.98 6.91
C TRP A 323 -29.61 23.35 7.65
N SER A 324 -30.22 22.32 7.06
CA SER A 324 -31.24 21.45 7.66
C SER A 324 -31.24 20.10 6.96
N ASP A 325 -31.57 19.02 7.68
CA ASP A 325 -31.78 17.68 7.10
C ASP A 325 -32.80 16.90 7.95
N GLU A 326 -34.07 17.27 7.80
CA GLU A 326 -35.16 16.58 8.51
C GLU A 326 -35.37 15.15 8.05
N ALA A 327 -34.96 14.81 6.82
CA ALA A 327 -35.11 13.48 6.25
C ALA A 327 -34.26 12.42 7.00
N ALA A 328 -33.04 12.78 7.42
CA ALA A 328 -32.18 11.88 8.18
C ALA A 328 -32.29 12.12 9.70
N TRP A 329 -32.41 13.39 10.11
CA TRP A 329 -32.25 13.77 11.51
C TRP A 329 -33.56 14.03 12.25
N GLY A 330 -34.69 14.09 11.53
CA GLY A 330 -35.95 14.61 12.07
C GLY A 330 -35.87 16.10 12.39
N PRO A 331 -36.90 16.68 13.02
CA PRO A 331 -36.87 18.08 13.42
C PRO A 331 -35.78 18.32 14.48
N ARG A 332 -34.85 19.22 14.17
CA ARG A 332 -33.72 19.61 15.03
C ARG A 332 -33.63 21.14 15.12
N PRO A 333 -33.03 21.67 16.20
CA PRO A 333 -32.66 23.08 16.25
C PRO A 333 -31.78 23.48 15.06
N ALA A 334 -31.88 24.73 14.63
CA ALA A 334 -31.03 25.29 13.57
C ALA A 334 -29.64 25.66 14.11
N ASP A 335 -28.93 24.67 14.68
CA ASP A 335 -27.66 24.81 15.38
C ASP A 335 -26.53 24.01 14.72
N ALA A 336 -26.75 23.50 13.53
CA ALA A 336 -25.79 22.66 12.84
C ALA A 336 -25.75 22.90 11.32
N GLY A 337 -24.58 22.57 10.72
CA GLY A 337 -24.46 22.30 9.31
C GLY A 337 -24.38 20.79 9.05
N TYR A 338 -24.98 20.35 7.95
CA TYR A 338 -25.11 18.94 7.56
C TYR A 338 -24.26 18.67 6.33
N ILE A 339 -23.28 17.79 6.49
CA ILE A 339 -22.31 17.46 5.42
C ILE A 339 -22.80 16.20 4.67
N HIS A 340 -23.01 16.34 3.38
CA HIS A 340 -23.49 15.28 2.51
C HIS A 340 -22.54 15.01 1.35
N ARG A 341 -22.60 13.78 0.80
CA ARG A 341 -21.89 13.38 -0.41
C ARG A 341 -20.45 13.86 -0.49
N LEU A 342 -19.70 13.68 0.62
CA LEU A 342 -18.27 13.91 0.60
C LEU A 342 -17.62 12.87 -0.31
N MET A 343 -17.09 13.32 -1.44
CA MET A 343 -16.54 12.52 -2.53
C MET A 343 -15.11 12.94 -2.82
N THR A 344 -14.21 11.98 -2.99
CA THR A 344 -12.86 12.22 -3.53
C THR A 344 -12.74 11.53 -4.88
N THR A 345 -12.00 12.13 -5.82
CA THR A 345 -11.77 11.52 -7.14
C THR A 345 -10.91 10.27 -6.98
N PRO A 346 -11.40 9.06 -7.31
CA PRO A 346 -10.62 7.84 -7.16
C PRO A 346 -9.29 7.94 -7.92
N HIS A 347 -8.20 7.48 -7.29
CA HIS A 347 -6.83 7.44 -7.82
C HIS A 347 -6.18 8.81 -8.17
N LEU A 348 -6.92 9.90 -8.24
CA LEU A 348 -6.41 11.24 -8.60
C LEU A 348 -6.34 12.19 -7.39
N ALA A 349 -7.24 12.05 -6.42
CA ALA A 349 -7.20 12.87 -5.23
C ALA A 349 -5.89 12.67 -4.44
N PRO A 350 -5.26 13.74 -3.98
CA PRO A 350 -4.07 13.61 -3.13
C PRO A 350 -4.41 12.95 -1.79
N PRO A 351 -3.45 12.28 -1.14
CA PRO A 351 -3.64 11.74 0.21
C PRO A 351 -4.16 12.81 1.16
N GLY A 352 -5.11 12.46 2.03
CA GLY A 352 -5.73 13.40 2.96
C GLY A 352 -6.81 14.31 2.36
N ALA A 353 -7.12 14.22 1.06
CA ALA A 353 -8.14 15.06 0.42
C ALA A 353 -9.52 14.93 1.08
N GLY A 354 -9.94 13.73 1.49
CA GLY A 354 -11.20 13.54 2.22
C GLY A 354 -11.23 14.29 3.55
N GLN A 355 -10.14 14.23 4.32
CA GLN A 355 -10.02 14.97 5.58
C GLN A 355 -10.00 16.48 5.33
N ALA A 356 -9.30 16.94 4.30
CA ALA A 356 -9.25 18.36 3.93
C ALA A 356 -10.64 18.90 3.50
N LEU A 357 -11.42 18.10 2.74
CA LEU A 357 -12.82 18.42 2.40
C LEU A 357 -13.68 18.53 3.65
N LEU A 358 -13.54 17.58 4.58
CA LEU A 358 -14.30 17.59 5.85
C LEU A 358 -13.96 18.82 6.69
N THR A 359 -12.67 19.13 6.86
CA THR A 359 -12.19 20.31 7.58
C THR A 359 -12.68 21.61 6.93
N HIS A 360 -12.69 21.69 5.59
CA HIS A 360 -13.25 22.85 4.89
C HIS A 360 -14.75 22.99 5.15
N ALA A 361 -15.53 21.92 5.12
CA ALA A 361 -16.96 21.95 5.45
C ALA A 361 -17.17 22.41 6.90
N GLU A 362 -16.42 21.88 7.86
CA GLU A 362 -16.44 22.31 9.26
C GLU A 362 -16.12 23.80 9.41
N SER A 363 -15.12 24.31 8.68
CA SER A 363 -14.78 25.74 8.70
C SER A 363 -15.92 26.62 8.17
N ARG A 364 -16.68 26.15 7.18
CA ARG A 364 -17.87 26.84 6.66
C ARG A 364 -18.98 26.89 7.71
N ILE A 365 -19.20 25.81 8.46
CA ILE A 365 -20.17 25.73 9.56
C ILE A 365 -19.79 26.69 10.69
N THR A 366 -18.51 26.69 11.09
CA THR A 366 -17.99 27.63 12.09
C THR A 366 -18.15 29.09 11.63
N ALA A 367 -17.88 29.39 10.34
CA ALA A 367 -18.06 30.72 9.77
C ALA A 367 -19.53 31.18 9.76
N ALA A 368 -20.49 30.22 9.78
CA ALA A 368 -21.91 30.50 9.94
C ALA A 368 -22.34 30.62 11.43
N ALA A 369 -21.37 30.61 12.36
CA ALA A 369 -21.58 30.64 13.82
C ALA A 369 -22.45 29.50 14.37
N LEU A 370 -22.38 28.32 13.74
CA LEU A 370 -23.09 27.12 14.18
C LEU A 370 -22.15 26.18 14.96
N PRO A 371 -22.56 25.68 16.14
CA PRO A 371 -21.69 24.90 17.01
C PRO A 371 -21.54 23.43 16.63
N HIS A 372 -22.33 22.91 15.69
CA HIS A 372 -22.32 21.48 15.37
C HIS A 372 -22.14 21.21 13.87
N ALA A 373 -21.29 20.24 13.56
CA ALA A 373 -21.25 19.58 12.27
C ALA A 373 -21.94 18.21 12.37
N ARG A 374 -22.86 17.93 11.47
CA ARG A 374 -23.63 16.68 11.40
C ARG A 374 -23.42 15.98 10.07
N LEU A 375 -23.39 14.68 10.11
CA LEU A 375 -23.38 13.84 8.88
C LEU A 375 -24.01 12.49 9.18
N ASP A 376 -24.33 11.76 8.13
CA ASP A 376 -24.76 10.38 8.24
C ASP A 376 -23.97 9.48 7.30
N CYS A 377 -23.78 8.25 7.71
CA CYS A 377 -23.19 7.22 6.86
C CYS A 377 -24.02 5.94 6.89
N LEU A 378 -23.88 5.13 5.84
CA LEU A 378 -24.58 3.85 5.74
C LEU A 378 -24.20 2.95 6.92
N SER A 379 -25.19 2.44 7.68
CA SER A 379 -24.95 1.63 8.88
C SER A 379 -24.20 0.32 8.59
N THR A 380 -24.29 -0.19 7.35
CA THR A 380 -23.57 -1.38 6.89
C THR A 380 -22.12 -1.10 6.47
N ASN A 381 -21.63 0.15 6.58
CA ASN A 381 -20.26 0.53 6.22
C ASN A 381 -19.43 0.92 7.47
N PRO A 382 -18.90 -0.05 8.24
CA PRO A 382 -18.16 0.22 9.47
C PRO A 382 -16.86 0.99 9.22
N ARG A 383 -16.22 0.85 8.04
CA ARG A 383 -15.00 1.60 7.70
C ARG A 383 -15.27 3.10 7.60
N LEU A 384 -16.40 3.48 6.99
CA LEU A 384 -16.77 4.88 6.86
C LEU A 384 -17.15 5.49 8.22
N ARG A 385 -17.81 4.72 9.07
CA ARG A 385 -18.07 5.11 10.45
C ARG A 385 -16.75 5.36 11.21
N THR A 386 -15.82 4.42 11.22
CA THR A 386 -14.50 4.57 11.87
C THR A 386 -13.74 5.79 11.34
N TYR A 387 -13.82 6.06 10.04
CA TYR A 387 -13.20 7.24 9.43
C TYR A 387 -13.73 8.55 10.06
N TYR A 388 -15.04 8.69 10.24
CA TYR A 388 -15.61 9.88 10.87
C TYR A 388 -15.35 9.92 12.37
N GLU A 389 -15.38 8.80 13.08
CA GLU A 389 -15.01 8.73 14.50
C GLU A 389 -13.56 9.20 14.71
N THR A 390 -12.62 8.78 13.85
CA THR A 390 -11.23 9.24 13.86
C THR A 390 -11.11 10.75 13.56
N ALA A 391 -12.03 11.33 12.79
CA ALA A 391 -12.11 12.76 12.53
C ALA A 391 -12.76 13.56 13.68
N GLY A 392 -13.12 12.89 14.79
CA GLY A 392 -13.66 13.51 16.01
C GLY A 392 -15.18 13.59 16.06
N TYR A 393 -15.89 12.86 15.18
CA TYR A 393 -17.34 12.72 15.26
C TYR A 393 -17.72 11.63 16.26
N THR A 394 -18.85 11.80 16.90
CA THR A 394 -19.44 10.80 17.81
C THR A 394 -20.78 10.31 17.25
N VAL A 395 -21.07 9.03 17.42
CA VAL A 395 -22.38 8.47 17.05
C VAL A 395 -23.41 8.99 18.05
N VAL A 396 -24.48 9.59 17.53
CA VAL A 396 -25.58 10.16 18.32
C VAL A 396 -26.91 9.48 18.07
N GLY A 397 -26.99 8.55 17.15
CA GLY A 397 -28.19 7.78 16.87
C GLY A 397 -28.13 7.00 15.56
N GLU A 398 -29.25 6.36 15.23
CA GLU A 398 -29.48 5.66 13.99
C GLU A 398 -30.84 6.04 13.40
N GLN A 399 -30.89 6.13 12.07
CA GLN A 399 -32.15 6.27 11.32
C GLN A 399 -32.33 5.02 10.46
N PRO A 400 -33.24 4.10 10.84
CA PRO A 400 -33.38 2.81 10.20
C PRO A 400 -34.01 2.86 8.80
N ALA A 401 -34.67 3.96 8.46
CA ALA A 401 -35.48 4.08 7.23
C ALA A 401 -35.34 5.44 6.56
N LYS A 402 -34.09 5.90 6.31
CA LYS A 402 -33.85 7.11 5.52
C LYS A 402 -34.31 6.88 4.07
N LYS A 403 -35.02 7.85 3.51
CA LYS A 403 -35.43 7.86 2.10
C LYS A 403 -34.71 8.99 1.37
N ASP A 404 -34.08 8.68 0.26
CA ASP A 404 -33.42 9.67 -0.59
C ASP A 404 -34.28 10.17 -1.76
N GLY A 405 -35.58 9.86 -1.73
CA GLY A 405 -36.56 10.27 -2.74
C GLY A 405 -36.70 9.34 -3.96
N SER A 406 -35.84 8.36 -4.14
CA SER A 406 -35.79 7.52 -5.34
C SER A 406 -35.64 6.01 -5.12
N GLY A 407 -35.52 5.52 -3.88
CA GLY A 407 -35.23 4.13 -3.61
C GLY A 407 -35.92 3.52 -2.39
N SER A 408 -35.58 2.25 -2.12
CA SER A 408 -35.96 1.58 -0.87
C SER A 408 -35.30 2.28 0.32
N PRO A 409 -36.00 2.35 1.48
CA PRO A 409 -35.39 2.93 2.68
C PRO A 409 -34.14 2.14 3.12
N TYR A 410 -33.13 2.84 3.61
CA TYR A 410 -31.89 2.26 4.09
C TYR A 410 -31.51 2.84 5.46
N ALA A 411 -30.77 2.06 6.24
CA ALA A 411 -30.34 2.45 7.58
C ALA A 411 -29.07 3.31 7.52
N VAL A 412 -29.05 4.40 8.30
CA VAL A 412 -27.87 5.25 8.46
C VAL A 412 -27.55 5.47 9.92
N THR A 413 -26.26 5.54 10.22
CA THR A 413 -25.71 5.97 11.51
C THR A 413 -25.54 7.48 11.48
N LEU A 414 -26.06 8.17 12.48
CA LEU A 414 -25.98 9.62 12.64
C LEU A 414 -24.77 9.98 13.51
N LEU A 415 -23.93 10.88 12.98
CA LEU A 415 -22.72 11.33 13.68
C LEU A 415 -22.68 12.86 13.79
N GLU A 416 -22.27 13.32 14.97
CA GLU A 416 -22.17 14.75 15.29
C GLU A 416 -20.80 15.08 15.86
N LYS A 417 -20.29 16.26 15.52
CA LYS A 417 -19.07 16.84 16.08
C LYS A 417 -19.36 18.25 16.55
N ARG A 418 -18.98 18.56 17.80
CA ARG A 418 -19.00 19.93 18.29
C ARG A 418 -17.79 20.67 17.74
N LEU A 419 -18.05 21.81 17.11
CA LEU A 419 -17.02 22.69 16.56
C LEU A 419 -16.57 23.70 17.64
N PRO A 420 -15.33 24.21 17.54
CA PRO A 420 -14.77 25.18 18.46
C PRO A 420 -15.51 26.54 18.46
#